data_da0c71f313155d756c7e41c0856de544
#
_entry.id   da0c71f313155d756c7e41c0856de544
#
_cell.length_a   1.000
_cell.length_b   1.000
_cell.length_c   1.000
_cell.angle_alpha   90.00
_cell.angle_beta   90.00
_cell.angle_gamma   90.00
#
_symmetry.space_group_name_H-M   'P 1'
#
loop_
_entity.id
_entity.type
_entity.pdbx_description
1 polymer ?
#
loop_
_entity_poly.entity_id
_entity_poly.type
_entity_poly.pdbx_seq_one_letter_code
_entity_poly.pdbx_strand_id
1 'polypeptide(L)'
;MIDVTQFNVVNCALGGLSSRTYLTLCHWDRVVAMLKPGDLVLMQFGHNDGGALDDRQRSRASLRGVSEDTREIDNPITGHAETVHRYGWYLRRFIAEANQKGATPIVLSLVPRKVWKDGKIARNRNDYAGWAEAVAGATATPFIDLNETVAKQNDSLGPEAVEKLFGDERTHANRAGAELNARAVLTGLRQLKGLSINHP
;
A
#
# COMPACT_ATOMS: atom_id res chain seq x y z
N MET A 1 2.98 7.55 -19.31
CA MET A 1 3.55 8.61 -18.45
C MET A 1 2.39 9.46 -17.98
N ILE A 2 2.31 9.83 -16.70
CA ILE A 2 1.28 10.82 -16.25
C ILE A 2 1.65 12.13 -16.92
N ASP A 3 0.68 12.78 -17.51
CA ASP A 3 0.88 14.15 -17.99
C ASP A 3 1.02 15.07 -16.78
N VAL A 4 2.26 15.42 -16.47
CA VAL A 4 2.61 16.31 -15.34
C VAL A 4 2.04 17.72 -15.47
N THR A 5 1.49 18.07 -16.63
CA THR A 5 0.78 19.37 -16.81
C THR A 5 -0.61 19.36 -16.18
N GLN A 6 -1.17 18.16 -15.93
CA GLN A 6 -2.52 17.99 -15.39
C GLN A 6 -2.55 17.47 -13.95
N PHE A 7 -1.48 16.81 -13.49
CA PHE A 7 -1.41 16.25 -12.15
C PHE A 7 -0.10 16.61 -11.46
N ASN A 8 -0.23 17.15 -10.26
CA ASN A 8 0.90 17.30 -9.36
C ASN A 8 0.98 16.04 -8.47
N VAL A 9 2.04 15.25 -8.64
CA VAL A 9 2.26 14.05 -7.82
C VAL A 9 3.13 14.40 -6.63
N VAL A 10 2.55 14.32 -5.43
CA VAL A 10 3.27 14.51 -4.16
C VAL A 10 3.58 13.14 -3.57
N ASN A 11 4.85 12.77 -3.49
CA ASN A 11 5.27 11.52 -2.89
C ASN A 11 5.45 11.68 -1.38
N CYS A 12 4.51 11.15 -0.61
CA CYS A 12 4.55 11.10 0.86
C CYS A 12 4.98 9.72 1.39
N ALA A 13 5.32 8.77 0.52
CA ALA A 13 5.74 7.44 0.95
C ALA A 13 7.12 7.47 1.61
N LEU A 14 7.25 6.71 2.70
CA LEU A 14 8.49 6.55 3.45
C LEU A 14 8.86 5.06 3.52
N GLY A 15 10.07 4.75 3.08
CA GLY A 15 10.59 3.39 3.11
C GLY A 15 10.68 2.84 4.54
N GLY A 16 10.35 1.55 4.70
CA GLY A 16 10.45 0.87 5.99
C GLY A 16 9.26 1.02 6.93
N LEU A 17 8.33 1.96 6.69
CA LEU A 17 7.15 2.13 7.52
C LEU A 17 6.04 1.14 7.16
N SER A 18 5.25 0.76 8.15
CA SER A 18 3.99 0.02 8.04
C SER A 18 2.78 0.96 8.10
N SER A 19 1.57 0.43 7.93
CA SER A 19 0.35 1.19 8.18
C SER A 19 0.30 1.73 9.62
N ARG A 20 0.70 0.89 10.61
CA ARG A 20 0.79 1.29 12.02
C ARG A 20 1.79 2.43 12.22
N THR A 21 3.05 2.26 11.83
CA THR A 21 4.09 3.26 12.11
C THR A 21 3.93 4.54 11.29
N TYR A 22 3.31 4.46 10.13
CA TYR A 22 2.96 5.65 9.35
C TYR A 22 1.96 6.55 10.09
N LEU A 23 1.06 5.95 10.89
CA LEU A 23 0.14 6.65 11.76
C LEU A 23 0.83 7.12 13.07
N THR A 24 1.44 6.18 13.81
CA THR A 24 1.93 6.45 15.18
C THR A 24 3.14 7.39 15.21
N LEU A 25 3.85 7.55 14.10
CA LEU A 25 4.91 8.55 13.92
C LEU A 25 4.43 9.85 13.26
N CYS A 26 3.11 10.09 13.24
CA CYS A 26 2.47 11.32 12.74
C CYS A 26 2.78 11.67 11.27
N HIS A 27 3.16 10.67 10.46
CA HIS A 27 3.35 10.91 9.01
C HIS A 27 1.99 11.07 8.31
N TRP A 28 0.99 10.32 8.72
CA TRP A 28 -0.36 10.45 8.20
C TRP A 28 -0.97 11.83 8.51
N ASP A 29 -0.76 12.36 9.71
CA ASP A 29 -1.26 13.70 10.09
C ASP A 29 -0.72 14.79 9.15
N ARG A 30 0.52 14.67 8.70
CA ARG A 30 1.11 15.59 7.70
C ARG A 30 0.44 15.47 6.35
N VAL A 31 0.07 14.26 5.91
CA VAL A 31 -0.70 14.06 4.68
C VAL A 31 -2.06 14.71 4.81
N VAL A 32 -2.80 14.42 5.88
CA VAL A 32 -4.14 14.99 6.15
C VAL A 32 -4.11 16.52 6.18
N ALA A 33 -3.04 17.12 6.72
CA ALA A 33 -2.88 18.57 6.76
C ALA A 33 -2.71 19.22 5.38
N MET A 34 -2.21 18.47 4.39
CA MET A 34 -2.00 18.96 3.02
C MET A 34 -3.20 18.72 2.11
N LEU A 35 -4.06 17.75 2.44
CA LEU A 35 -5.18 17.34 1.59
C LEU A 35 -6.20 18.45 1.38
N LYS A 36 -6.69 18.53 0.14
CA LYS A 36 -7.74 19.45 -0.32
C LYS A 36 -8.85 18.66 -1.01
N PRO A 37 -10.06 19.21 -1.06
CA PRO A 37 -11.13 18.63 -1.86
C PRO A 37 -10.71 18.42 -3.32
N GLY A 38 -10.96 17.20 -3.82
CA GLY A 38 -10.60 16.79 -5.18
C GLY A 38 -9.23 16.10 -5.30
N ASP A 39 -8.40 16.09 -4.26
CA ASP A 39 -7.15 15.33 -4.28
C ASP A 39 -7.42 13.81 -4.34
N LEU A 40 -6.50 13.08 -4.98
CA LEU A 40 -6.48 11.61 -4.97
C LEU A 40 -5.41 11.12 -4.00
N VAL A 41 -5.77 10.20 -3.09
CA VAL A 41 -4.84 9.63 -2.11
C VAL A 41 -4.63 8.16 -2.40
N LEU A 42 -3.50 7.82 -3.02
CA LEU A 42 -3.12 6.43 -3.31
C LEU A 42 -2.42 5.83 -2.10
N MET A 43 -3.00 4.77 -1.55
CA MET A 43 -2.50 4.10 -0.34
C MET A 43 -2.10 2.65 -0.63
N GLN A 44 -0.82 2.34 -0.37
CA GLN A 44 -0.28 0.98 -0.48
C GLN A 44 0.53 0.63 0.76
N PHE A 45 0.05 -0.30 1.57
CA PHE A 45 0.71 -0.81 2.75
C PHE A 45 0.73 -2.35 2.74
N GLY A 46 1.48 -2.97 3.65
CA GLY A 46 1.49 -4.42 3.87
C GLY A 46 2.88 -5.05 3.96
N HIS A 47 3.87 -4.56 3.18
CA HIS A 47 5.21 -5.17 3.19
C HIS A 47 5.90 -5.16 4.56
N ASN A 48 5.62 -4.15 5.37
CA ASN A 48 6.24 -3.91 6.66
C ASN A 48 5.31 -4.18 7.85
N ASP A 49 4.07 -4.57 7.59
CA ASP A 49 3.05 -4.83 8.60
C ASP A 49 3.15 -6.21 9.26
N GLY A 50 3.96 -7.10 8.69
CA GLY A 50 4.22 -8.41 9.25
C GLY A 50 5.36 -8.42 10.26
N GLY A 51 5.31 -9.41 11.18
CA GLY A 51 6.35 -9.65 12.18
C GLY A 51 5.85 -9.58 13.61
N ALA A 52 6.78 -9.51 14.57
CA ALA A 52 6.47 -9.31 15.98
C ALA A 52 6.05 -7.86 16.25
N LEU A 53 5.03 -7.66 17.08
CA LEU A 53 4.52 -6.35 17.42
C LEU A 53 5.52 -5.54 18.26
N ASP A 54 6.30 -6.25 19.07
CA ASP A 54 7.27 -5.75 20.04
C ASP A 54 8.72 -5.97 19.58
N ASP A 55 8.95 -6.02 18.28
CA ASP A 55 10.28 -6.11 17.70
C ASP A 55 11.19 -4.98 18.20
N ARG A 56 12.30 -5.34 18.85
CA ARG A 56 13.20 -4.38 19.51
C ARG A 56 13.92 -3.43 18.56
N GLN A 57 13.97 -3.76 17.28
CA GLN A 57 14.65 -2.92 16.28
C GLN A 57 13.69 -2.00 15.55
N ARG A 58 12.44 -2.43 15.33
CA ARG A 58 11.52 -1.72 14.45
C ARG A 58 10.12 -1.52 15.01
N SER A 59 9.60 -2.46 15.83
CA SER A 59 8.25 -2.42 16.44
C SER A 59 7.15 -1.89 15.50
N ARG A 60 7.12 -2.39 14.25
CA ARG A 60 6.29 -1.82 13.19
C ARG A 60 5.11 -2.69 12.74
N ALA A 61 5.08 -3.96 13.16
CA ALA A 61 4.02 -4.88 12.73
C ALA A 61 2.65 -4.42 13.23
N SER A 62 1.62 -4.58 12.40
CA SER A 62 0.22 -4.50 12.77
C SER A 62 -0.32 -5.90 13.12
N LEU A 63 -1.45 -5.99 13.82
CA LEU A 63 -2.18 -7.24 13.93
C LEU A 63 -2.70 -7.68 12.56
N ARG A 64 -2.64 -8.98 12.28
CA ARG A 64 -3.10 -9.55 11.00
C ARG A 64 -4.61 -9.54 10.91
N GLY A 65 -5.16 -9.16 9.74
CA GLY A 65 -6.58 -9.22 9.45
C GLY A 65 -7.30 -7.87 9.46
N VAL A 66 -8.63 -7.91 9.41
CA VAL A 66 -9.47 -6.74 9.15
C VAL A 66 -10.48 -6.43 10.26
N SER A 67 -10.56 -7.25 11.32
CA SER A 67 -11.48 -7.01 12.45
C SER A 67 -11.03 -5.84 13.33
N GLU A 68 -11.78 -5.57 14.40
CA GLU A 68 -11.52 -4.43 15.31
C GLU A 68 -10.66 -4.81 16.53
N ASP A 69 -10.18 -6.06 16.61
CA ASP A 69 -9.37 -6.50 17.75
C ASP A 69 -8.09 -5.67 17.89
N THR A 70 -7.68 -5.51 19.13
CA THR A 70 -6.49 -4.77 19.52
C THR A 70 -5.59 -5.61 20.42
N ARG A 71 -4.36 -5.16 20.58
CA ARG A 71 -3.43 -5.67 21.59
C ARG A 71 -2.64 -4.52 22.20
N GLU A 72 -2.60 -4.49 23.52
CA GLU A 72 -1.70 -3.62 24.25
C GLU A 72 -0.29 -4.19 24.24
N ILE A 73 0.69 -3.34 24.00
CA ILE A 73 2.12 -3.66 24.10
C ILE A 73 2.87 -2.52 24.79
N ASP A 74 3.97 -2.85 25.43
CA ASP A 74 5.01 -1.87 25.75
C ASP A 74 5.92 -1.74 24.52
N ASN A 75 5.80 -0.63 23.81
CA ASN A 75 6.56 -0.42 22.58
C ASN A 75 8.05 -0.24 22.91
N PRO A 76 8.96 -1.16 22.49
CA PRO A 76 10.36 -1.12 22.89
C PRO A 76 11.16 0.02 22.23
N ILE A 77 10.59 0.69 21.23
CA ILE A 77 11.24 1.82 20.54
C ILE A 77 10.89 3.13 21.23
N THR A 78 9.63 3.32 21.61
CA THR A 78 9.16 4.56 22.23
C THR A 78 9.22 4.53 23.76
N GLY A 79 9.28 3.33 24.36
CA GLY A 79 9.20 3.13 25.80
C GLY A 79 7.81 3.39 26.40
N HIS A 80 6.77 3.50 25.57
CA HIS A 80 5.40 3.78 26.01
C HIS A 80 4.45 2.64 25.68
N ALA A 81 3.37 2.53 26.46
CA ALA A 81 2.27 1.65 26.14
C ALA A 81 1.61 2.08 24.81
N GLU A 82 1.28 1.12 23.98
CA GLU A 82 0.67 1.34 22.68
C GLU A 82 -0.42 0.30 22.41
N THR A 83 -1.60 0.78 21.98
CA THR A 83 -2.68 -0.07 21.48
C THR A 83 -2.44 -0.35 20.00
N VAL A 84 -2.08 -1.59 19.67
CA VAL A 84 -1.88 -2.03 18.29
C VAL A 84 -3.17 -2.60 17.74
N HIS A 85 -3.60 -2.07 16.61
CA HIS A 85 -4.79 -2.50 15.88
C HIS A 85 -4.46 -3.50 14.77
N ARG A 86 -5.51 -4.09 14.19
CA ARG A 86 -5.37 -4.88 12.97
C ARG A 86 -5.12 -4.00 11.75
N TYR A 87 -4.43 -4.55 10.76
CA TYR A 87 -4.10 -3.87 9.51
C TYR A 87 -5.30 -3.14 8.86
N GLY A 88 -6.46 -3.80 8.82
CA GLY A 88 -7.66 -3.20 8.24
C GLY A 88 -8.17 -1.97 8.97
N TRP A 89 -7.95 -1.88 10.27
CA TRP A 89 -8.32 -0.70 11.06
C TRP A 89 -7.53 0.55 10.60
N TYR A 90 -6.23 0.42 10.39
CA TYR A 90 -5.41 1.55 9.92
C TYR A 90 -5.87 2.04 8.55
N LEU A 91 -6.16 1.11 7.61
CA LEU A 91 -6.67 1.49 6.30
C LEU A 91 -8.02 2.19 6.37
N ARG A 92 -8.97 1.67 7.19
CA ARG A 92 -10.28 2.32 7.37
C ARG A 92 -10.13 3.73 7.94
N ARG A 93 -9.23 3.93 8.88
CA ARG A 93 -8.93 5.25 9.43
C ARG A 93 -8.41 6.20 8.35
N PHE A 94 -7.44 5.79 7.57
CA PHE A 94 -6.89 6.61 6.48
C PHE A 94 -7.96 6.96 5.44
N ILE A 95 -8.81 6.01 5.07
CA ILE A 95 -9.93 6.22 4.16
C ILE A 95 -10.91 7.26 4.73
N ALA A 96 -11.31 7.09 5.99
CA ALA A 96 -12.28 7.98 6.62
C ALA A 96 -11.76 9.42 6.70
N GLU A 97 -10.51 9.61 7.12
CA GLU A 97 -9.90 10.93 7.27
C GLU A 97 -9.63 11.61 5.92
N ALA A 98 -9.26 10.85 4.87
CA ALA A 98 -9.15 11.38 3.51
C ALA A 98 -10.52 11.87 2.99
N ASN A 99 -11.57 11.06 3.16
CA ASN A 99 -12.94 11.43 2.79
C ASN A 99 -13.42 12.70 3.53
N GLN A 100 -13.10 12.84 4.83
CA GLN A 100 -13.43 14.04 5.62
C GLN A 100 -12.78 15.31 5.06
N LYS A 101 -11.65 15.19 4.37
CA LYS A 101 -10.98 16.30 3.66
C LYS A 101 -11.55 16.55 2.27
N GLY A 102 -12.53 15.78 1.80
CA GLY A 102 -13.05 15.86 0.44
C GLY A 102 -12.10 15.28 -0.61
N ALA A 103 -11.06 14.56 -0.18
CA ALA A 103 -10.17 13.83 -1.05
C ALA A 103 -10.75 12.44 -1.38
N THR A 104 -10.33 11.86 -2.49
CA THR A 104 -10.75 10.52 -2.90
C THR A 104 -9.66 9.51 -2.55
N PRO A 105 -9.85 8.67 -1.52
CA PRO A 105 -8.92 7.58 -1.22
C PRO A 105 -9.01 6.48 -2.28
N ILE A 106 -7.86 5.92 -2.63
CA ILE A 106 -7.73 4.77 -3.53
C ILE A 106 -6.81 3.76 -2.84
N VAL A 107 -7.32 2.58 -2.56
CA VAL A 107 -6.56 1.50 -1.93
C VAL A 107 -5.89 0.67 -3.03
N LEU A 108 -4.60 0.39 -2.85
CA LEU A 108 -3.84 -0.49 -3.73
C LEU A 108 -3.37 -1.71 -2.94
N SER A 109 -3.53 -2.91 -3.53
CA SER A 109 -2.84 -4.07 -2.98
C SER A 109 -1.33 -3.90 -3.15
N LEU A 110 -0.54 -4.51 -2.22
CA LEU A 110 0.93 -4.43 -2.30
C LEU A 110 1.43 -5.09 -3.59
N VAL A 111 2.46 -4.52 -4.21
CA VAL A 111 3.17 -5.16 -5.33
C VAL A 111 3.74 -6.51 -4.87
N PRO A 112 3.77 -7.54 -5.72
CA PRO A 112 4.29 -8.85 -5.34
C PRO A 112 5.80 -8.79 -5.10
N ARG A 113 6.27 -9.62 -4.18
CA ARG A 113 7.70 -9.90 -4.08
C ARG A 113 8.15 -10.82 -5.21
N LYS A 114 9.43 -10.77 -5.56
CA LYS A 114 10.05 -11.71 -6.50
C LYS A 114 10.19 -13.10 -5.83
N VAL A 115 9.08 -13.78 -5.65
CA VAL A 115 9.02 -15.14 -5.10
C VAL A 115 8.27 -16.02 -6.09
N TRP A 116 8.98 -16.97 -6.68
CA TRP A 116 8.41 -17.91 -7.63
C TRP A 116 7.90 -19.14 -6.92
N LYS A 117 6.68 -19.56 -7.28
CA LYS A 117 6.07 -20.81 -6.86
C LYS A 117 5.37 -21.44 -8.05
N ASP A 118 5.71 -22.68 -8.35
CA ASP A 118 5.13 -23.45 -9.49
C ASP A 118 5.17 -22.66 -10.82
N GLY A 119 6.31 -22.01 -11.09
CA GLY A 119 6.54 -21.23 -12.32
C GLY A 119 5.83 -19.88 -12.40
N LYS A 120 5.21 -19.42 -11.30
CA LYS A 120 4.51 -18.13 -11.21
C LYS A 120 4.95 -17.34 -10.01
N ILE A 121 4.81 -16.02 -10.09
CA ILE A 121 5.00 -15.13 -8.94
C ILE A 121 3.92 -15.43 -7.87
N ALA A 122 4.33 -15.57 -6.61
CA ALA A 122 3.42 -15.80 -5.50
C ALA A 122 2.48 -14.60 -5.28
N ARG A 123 1.18 -14.88 -5.15
CA ARG A 123 0.14 -13.89 -4.84
C ARG A 123 -0.13 -13.86 -3.34
N ASN A 124 -0.44 -12.68 -2.84
CA ASN A 124 -0.69 -12.42 -1.41
C ASN A 124 -2.18 -12.33 -1.08
N ARG A 125 -3.00 -13.21 -1.66
CA ARG A 125 -4.47 -13.14 -1.56
C ARG A 125 -5.01 -13.43 -0.16
N ASN A 126 -4.32 -14.24 0.63
CA ASN A 126 -4.74 -14.66 1.97
C ASN A 126 -4.06 -13.83 3.07
N ASP A 127 -3.50 -12.69 2.71
CA ASP A 127 -2.86 -11.77 3.65
C ASP A 127 -3.11 -10.30 3.26
N TYR A 128 -2.13 -9.43 3.39
CA TYR A 128 -2.25 -7.98 3.23
C TYR A 128 -2.88 -7.53 1.90
N ALA A 129 -2.68 -8.24 0.79
CA ALA A 129 -3.34 -7.88 -0.47
C ALA A 129 -4.85 -8.16 -0.42
N GLY A 130 -5.25 -9.34 0.05
CA GLY A 130 -6.66 -9.68 0.22
C GLY A 130 -7.34 -8.86 1.31
N TRP A 131 -6.63 -8.51 2.38
CA TRP A 131 -7.18 -7.63 3.42
C TRP A 131 -7.37 -6.19 2.93
N ALA A 132 -6.48 -5.68 2.09
CA ALA A 132 -6.65 -4.37 1.44
C ALA A 132 -7.91 -4.37 0.55
N GLU A 133 -8.10 -5.43 -0.25
CA GLU A 133 -9.31 -5.63 -1.07
C GLU A 133 -10.58 -5.68 -0.22
N ALA A 134 -10.56 -6.47 0.87
CA ALA A 134 -11.70 -6.61 1.78
C ALA A 134 -12.08 -5.27 2.44
N VAL A 135 -11.09 -4.48 2.87
CA VAL A 135 -11.35 -3.15 3.44
C VAL A 135 -11.93 -2.22 2.39
N ALA A 136 -11.35 -2.17 1.19
CA ALA A 136 -11.85 -1.32 0.11
C ALA A 136 -13.30 -1.67 -0.26
N GLY A 137 -13.63 -2.97 -0.36
CA GLY A 137 -14.99 -3.44 -0.60
C GLY A 137 -15.97 -3.04 0.51
N ALA A 138 -15.57 -3.22 1.78
CA ALA A 138 -16.43 -2.90 2.93
C ALA A 138 -16.67 -1.38 3.09
N THR A 139 -15.77 -0.54 2.60
CA THR A 139 -15.86 0.93 2.66
C THR A 139 -16.31 1.58 1.36
N ALA A 140 -16.67 0.79 0.35
CA ALA A 140 -16.97 1.25 -1.01
C ALA A 140 -15.88 2.18 -1.59
N THR A 141 -14.63 1.94 -1.22
CA THR A 141 -13.46 2.71 -1.67
C THR A 141 -12.91 2.12 -2.96
N PRO A 142 -12.53 2.92 -3.97
CA PRO A 142 -11.85 2.45 -5.16
C PRO A 142 -10.63 1.58 -4.83
N PHE A 143 -10.49 0.46 -5.55
CA PHE A 143 -9.41 -0.50 -5.34
C PHE A 143 -8.66 -0.81 -6.62
N ILE A 144 -7.34 -0.90 -6.54
CA ILE A 144 -6.47 -1.35 -7.64
C ILE A 144 -5.69 -2.59 -7.19
N ASP A 145 -5.95 -3.74 -7.81
CA ASP A 145 -5.22 -4.97 -7.53
C ASP A 145 -3.86 -4.98 -8.23
N LEU A 146 -2.90 -4.27 -7.64
CA LEU A 146 -1.52 -4.27 -8.13
C LEU A 146 -0.83 -5.61 -7.92
N ASN A 147 -1.18 -6.36 -6.87
CA ASN A 147 -0.59 -7.66 -6.61
C ASN A 147 -0.82 -8.61 -7.78
N GLU A 148 -2.04 -8.71 -8.26
CA GLU A 148 -2.38 -9.55 -9.40
C GLU A 148 -1.85 -8.97 -10.72
N THR A 149 -2.02 -7.66 -10.94
CA THR A 149 -1.61 -7.02 -12.18
C THR A 149 -0.11 -7.13 -12.42
N VAL A 150 0.71 -6.80 -11.43
CA VAL A 150 2.16 -6.89 -11.52
C VAL A 150 2.63 -8.35 -11.54
N ALA A 151 1.99 -9.24 -10.77
CA ALA A 151 2.32 -10.65 -10.80
C ALA A 151 2.09 -11.27 -12.19
N LYS A 152 0.99 -10.95 -12.86
CA LYS A 152 0.74 -11.40 -14.25
C LYS A 152 1.78 -10.87 -15.25
N GLN A 153 2.18 -9.61 -15.10
CA GLN A 153 3.23 -9.04 -15.92
C GLN A 153 4.56 -9.77 -15.72
N ASN A 154 4.93 -10.01 -14.46
CA ASN A 154 6.16 -10.74 -14.13
C ASN A 154 6.12 -12.20 -14.60
N ASP A 155 4.97 -12.88 -14.47
CA ASP A 155 4.80 -14.24 -15.01
C ASP A 155 5.06 -14.28 -16.53
N SER A 156 4.58 -13.27 -17.25
CA SER A 156 4.76 -13.17 -18.70
C SER A 156 6.20 -12.84 -19.11
N LEU A 157 6.92 -12.08 -18.30
CA LEU A 157 8.32 -11.73 -18.52
C LEU A 157 9.28 -12.90 -18.24
N GLY A 158 8.92 -13.74 -17.28
CA GLY A 158 9.75 -14.85 -16.84
C GLY A 158 10.88 -14.46 -15.87
N PRO A 159 11.50 -15.46 -15.20
CA PRO A 159 12.43 -15.23 -14.10
C PRO A 159 13.64 -14.35 -14.45
N GLU A 160 14.27 -14.60 -15.60
CA GLU A 160 15.48 -13.87 -16.01
C GLU A 160 15.23 -12.37 -16.25
N ALA A 161 14.10 -12.03 -16.87
CA ALA A 161 13.74 -10.64 -17.12
C ALA A 161 13.32 -9.94 -15.82
N VAL A 162 12.57 -10.64 -14.95
CA VAL A 162 12.12 -10.14 -13.66
C VAL A 162 13.29 -9.89 -12.71
N GLU A 163 14.35 -10.72 -12.75
CA GLU A 163 15.57 -10.50 -11.96
C GLU A 163 16.13 -9.09 -12.16
N LYS A 164 16.11 -8.59 -13.39
CA LYS A 164 16.61 -7.27 -13.77
C LYS A 164 15.75 -6.09 -13.32
N LEU A 165 14.58 -6.36 -12.74
CA LEU A 165 13.64 -5.35 -12.23
C LEU A 165 13.80 -5.07 -10.73
N PHE A 166 14.64 -5.84 -10.04
CA PHE A 166 14.82 -5.73 -8.60
C PHE A 166 16.22 -5.23 -8.24
N GLY A 167 16.28 -4.44 -7.18
CA GLY A 167 17.53 -3.95 -6.59
C GLY A 167 18.05 -4.82 -5.46
N ASP A 168 17.24 -5.77 -5.00
CA ASP A 168 17.62 -6.76 -4.00
C ASP A 168 17.10 -8.15 -4.38
N GLU A 169 17.30 -9.09 -3.47
CA GLU A 169 16.95 -10.50 -3.69
C GLU A 169 15.47 -10.69 -4.03
N ARG A 170 14.53 -9.90 -3.46
CA ARG A 170 13.10 -10.20 -3.62
C ARG A 170 12.09 -9.07 -3.44
N THR A 171 12.46 -7.94 -2.85
CA THR A 171 11.45 -6.98 -2.32
C THR A 171 11.49 -5.62 -2.99
N HIS A 172 12.66 -5.03 -3.18
CA HIS A 172 12.77 -3.66 -3.65
C HIS A 172 13.02 -3.61 -5.15
N ALA A 173 12.07 -3.02 -5.86
CA ALA A 173 12.23 -2.75 -7.28
C ALA A 173 13.34 -1.72 -7.50
N ASN A 174 14.16 -1.92 -8.53
CA ASN A 174 15.03 -0.88 -9.05
C ASN A 174 14.23 0.10 -9.94
N ARG A 175 14.90 1.05 -10.60
CA ARG A 175 14.23 2.04 -11.44
C ARG A 175 13.34 1.42 -12.51
N ALA A 176 13.80 0.39 -13.23
CA ALA A 176 13.03 -0.26 -14.27
C ALA A 176 11.78 -0.97 -13.71
N GLY A 177 11.92 -1.66 -12.57
CA GLY A 177 10.81 -2.28 -11.87
C GLY A 177 9.83 -1.25 -11.31
N ALA A 178 10.33 -0.11 -10.78
CA ALA A 178 9.47 0.98 -10.32
C ALA A 178 8.65 1.60 -11.46
N GLU A 179 9.25 1.76 -12.66
CA GLU A 179 8.54 2.24 -13.86
C GLU A 179 7.46 1.25 -14.31
N LEU A 180 7.72 -0.05 -14.25
CA LEU A 180 6.72 -1.09 -14.53
C LEU A 180 5.55 -1.01 -13.54
N ASN A 181 5.84 -0.91 -12.24
CA ASN A 181 4.82 -0.77 -11.20
C ASN A 181 4.00 0.51 -11.39
N ALA A 182 4.63 1.64 -11.72
CA ALA A 182 3.93 2.90 -11.98
C ALA A 182 2.98 2.82 -13.17
N ARG A 183 3.37 2.12 -14.26
CA ARG A 183 2.48 1.85 -15.39
C ARG A 183 1.28 1.00 -15.00
N ALA A 184 1.47 0.01 -14.12
CA ALA A 184 0.37 -0.80 -13.61
C ALA A 184 -0.61 0.03 -12.78
N VAL A 185 -0.11 0.96 -11.94
CA VAL A 185 -0.94 1.92 -11.20
C VAL A 185 -1.76 2.78 -12.17
N LEU A 186 -1.12 3.38 -13.19
CA LEU A 186 -1.81 4.19 -14.19
C LEU A 186 -2.89 3.43 -14.93
N THR A 187 -2.61 2.18 -15.32
CA THR A 187 -3.60 1.31 -15.95
C THR A 187 -4.79 1.08 -15.02
N GLY A 188 -4.53 0.79 -13.75
CA GLY A 188 -5.57 0.62 -12.73
C GLY A 188 -6.41 1.89 -12.54
N LEU A 189 -5.77 3.05 -12.43
CA LEU A 189 -6.45 4.34 -12.28
C LEU A 189 -7.41 4.63 -13.45
N ARG A 190 -6.98 4.35 -14.69
CA ARG A 190 -7.82 4.56 -15.89
C ARG A 190 -9.04 3.63 -15.96
N GLN A 191 -9.01 2.51 -15.26
CA GLN A 191 -10.12 1.55 -15.20
C GLN A 191 -11.14 1.89 -14.10
N LEU A 192 -10.80 2.79 -13.16
CA LEU A 192 -11.71 3.20 -12.11
C LEU A 192 -12.81 4.09 -12.69
N LYS A 193 -14.06 3.65 -12.50
CA LYS A 193 -15.24 4.42 -12.94
C LYS A 193 -15.39 5.70 -12.10
N GLY A 194 -15.70 6.80 -12.73
CA GLY A 194 -15.98 8.07 -12.07
C GLY A 194 -14.75 8.91 -11.70
N LEU A 195 -13.54 8.43 -11.99
CA LEU A 195 -12.34 9.23 -11.91
C LEU A 195 -12.02 9.79 -13.31
N SER A 196 -12.19 11.09 -13.49
CA SER A 196 -11.77 11.78 -14.74
C SER A 196 -10.25 11.94 -14.76
N ILE A 197 -9.54 10.81 -14.90
CA ILE A 197 -8.10 10.80 -15.20
C ILE A 197 -7.89 10.71 -16.73
N ASN A 198 -8.99 10.79 -17.47
CA ASN A 198 -9.00 10.71 -18.91
C ASN A 198 -8.84 12.10 -19.51
N HIS A 199 -7.85 12.21 -20.34
CA HIS A 199 -7.55 13.36 -21.20
C HIS A 199 -8.60 13.74 -22.18
N PRO A 200 -8.57 14.98 -22.64
CA PRO A 200 -9.05 15.25 -23.99
C PRO A 200 -8.21 14.52 -25.01
#